data_9a8127068586d3855092e3445e43ff4f
#
_entry.id   9a8127068586d3855092e3445e43ff4f
#
_cell.length_a   1.000
_cell.length_b   1.000
_cell.length_c   1.000
_cell.angle_alpha   90.00
_cell.angle_beta   90.00
_cell.angle_gamma   90.00
#
_symmetry.space_group_name_H-M   'P 1'
#
loop_
_entity.id
_entity.type
_entity.pdbx_description
1 polymer ?
#
loop_
_entity_poly.entity_id
_entity_poly.type
_entity_poly.pdbx_seq_one_letter_code
_entity_poly.pdbx_strand_id
1 'polypeptide(L)'
;MNISYPLAKKKLFELLAALQIKERNNTEVVNMENTLICNNGHTAADIIRNRIIENGGCATYYTYDGTEHQVYAIKNGTEFATDALPVNITYSFEIFNCVSDAIKANGGKARKGMARGNRVGDVNFDEKTVSGYLAIHFFGKHYGETSVDPSFFLFGIMEWAKIIDNNRGYVEFEDWYKEELEKQCI
;
A
#
# COMPACT_ATOMS: atom_id res chain seq x y z
N MET A 1 27.63 -21.34 3.91
CA MET A 1 26.43 -20.90 4.64
C MET A 1 25.36 -20.54 3.61
N ASN A 2 24.31 -21.35 3.49
CA ASN A 2 23.20 -21.05 2.58
C ASN A 2 22.23 -20.13 3.31
N ILE A 3 22.28 -18.84 2.98
CA ILE A 3 21.27 -17.89 3.43
C ILE A 3 19.99 -18.21 2.67
N SER A 4 18.88 -18.49 3.36
CA SER A 4 17.61 -18.76 2.69
C SER A 4 17.16 -17.53 1.89
N TYR A 5 16.56 -17.75 0.72
CA TYR A 5 16.11 -16.68 -0.19
C TYR A 5 15.27 -15.58 0.49
N PRO A 6 14.33 -15.89 1.40
CA PRO A 6 13.58 -14.85 2.15
C PRO A 6 14.47 -13.98 3.03
N LEU A 7 15.46 -14.57 3.71
CA LEU A 7 16.37 -13.84 4.58
C LEU A 7 17.31 -12.91 3.79
N ALA A 8 17.78 -13.36 2.62
CA ALA A 8 18.60 -12.56 1.72
C ALA A 8 17.81 -11.35 1.18
N LYS A 9 16.54 -11.55 0.83
CA LYS A 9 15.63 -10.51 0.35
C LYS A 9 15.35 -9.46 1.43
N LYS A 10 15.01 -9.88 2.66
CA LYS A 10 14.84 -8.99 3.82
C LYS A 10 16.08 -8.12 4.05
N LYS A 11 17.26 -8.75 4.07
CA LYS A 11 18.54 -8.08 4.27
C LYS A 11 18.87 -7.07 3.17
N LEU A 12 18.49 -7.36 1.93
CA LEU A 12 18.65 -6.45 0.79
C LEU A 12 17.76 -5.21 0.94
N PHE A 13 16.49 -5.34 1.35
CA PHE A 13 15.62 -4.21 1.63
C PHE A 13 16.12 -3.34 2.78
N GLU A 14 16.58 -3.98 3.87
CA GLU A 14 17.21 -3.27 4.99
C GLU A 14 18.45 -2.49 4.56
N LEU A 15 19.30 -3.07 3.69
CA LEU A 15 20.48 -2.41 3.11
C LEU A 15 20.10 -1.26 2.18
N LEU A 16 19.09 -1.41 1.34
CA LEU A 16 18.61 -0.34 0.46
C LEU A 16 18.03 0.83 1.27
N ALA A 17 17.24 0.54 2.30
CA ALA A 17 16.74 1.55 3.21
C ALA A 17 17.89 2.26 3.96
N ALA A 18 18.88 1.49 4.45
CA ALA A 18 20.05 2.04 5.13
C ALA A 18 20.97 2.86 4.19
N LEU A 19 21.10 2.47 2.92
CA LEU A 19 21.85 3.22 1.90
C LEU A 19 21.16 4.55 1.59
N GLN A 20 19.84 4.56 1.45
CA GLN A 20 19.08 5.80 1.25
C GLN A 20 19.20 6.75 2.45
N ILE A 21 19.23 6.22 3.68
CA ILE A 21 19.50 7.00 4.90
C ILE A 21 20.94 7.53 4.89
N LYS A 22 21.92 6.74 4.41
CA LYS A 22 23.34 7.11 4.38
C LYS A 22 23.67 8.13 3.28
N GLU A 23 23.03 8.01 2.11
CA GLU A 23 23.12 9.03 1.05
C GLU A 23 22.54 10.37 1.52
N ARG A 24 21.48 10.33 2.32
CA ARG A 24 20.90 11.46 3.01
C ARG A 24 21.92 12.17 3.92
N ASN A 25 22.59 11.41 4.77
CA ASN A 25 23.57 11.94 5.72
C ASN A 25 24.84 12.51 5.04
N ASN A 26 25.19 12.02 3.85
CA ASN A 26 26.32 12.55 3.07
C ASN A 26 25.95 13.78 2.21
N THR A 27 24.67 14.01 1.95
CA THR A 27 24.16 15.19 1.23
C THR A 27 23.90 16.38 2.20
N GLU A 28 23.92 16.13 3.51
CA GLU A 28 23.72 17.12 4.57
C GLU A 28 24.83 18.18 4.70
N VAL A 29 25.90 18.12 3.89
CA VAL A 29 26.88 19.23 3.84
C VAL A 29 26.45 20.33 2.87
N VAL A 30 25.40 20.14 2.08
CA VAL A 30 24.83 21.16 1.20
C VAL A 30 23.30 21.14 1.26
N ASN A 31 22.74 21.93 2.19
CA ASN A 31 21.38 22.47 2.24
C ASN A 31 20.16 21.55 2.48
N MET A 32 19.57 21.80 3.64
CA MET A 32 18.15 21.75 4.00
C MET A 32 17.42 20.39 3.92
N GLU A 33 17.27 19.83 5.11
CA GLU A 33 16.03 19.19 5.63
C GLU A 33 15.21 18.36 4.63
N ASN A 34 15.72 17.23 4.16
CA ASN A 34 14.88 16.12 3.73
C ASN A 34 14.49 15.26 4.94
N THR A 35 13.95 15.88 5.97
CA THR A 35 13.22 15.17 7.01
C THR A 35 11.99 14.56 6.33
N LEU A 36 11.74 13.25 6.54
CA LEU A 36 10.46 12.62 6.21
C LEU A 36 9.41 13.34 7.06
N ILE A 37 8.74 14.34 6.49
CA ILE A 37 7.77 15.16 7.20
C ILE A 37 6.43 14.42 7.14
N CYS A 38 5.90 14.05 8.32
CA CYS A 38 4.50 13.70 8.44
C CYS A 38 3.69 14.91 7.97
N ASN A 39 2.73 14.68 7.08
CA ASN A 39 1.76 15.72 6.74
C ASN A 39 0.56 15.64 7.69
N ASN A 40 -0.24 16.70 7.73
CA ASN A 40 -1.50 16.74 8.49
C ASN A 40 -2.65 16.14 7.68
N GLY A 41 -2.36 15.32 6.68
CA GLY A 41 -3.37 14.71 5.82
C GLY A 41 -4.11 13.57 6.52
N HIS A 42 -5.38 13.43 6.16
CA HIS A 42 -6.33 12.45 6.72
C HIS A 42 -6.73 11.37 5.70
N THR A 43 -6.10 11.35 4.53
CA THR A 43 -6.35 10.32 3.53
C THR A 43 -5.72 8.99 3.94
N ALA A 44 -6.18 7.88 3.36
CA ALA A 44 -5.58 6.56 3.62
C ALA A 44 -4.08 6.55 3.31
N ALA A 45 -3.68 7.19 2.22
CA ALA A 45 -2.27 7.33 1.83
C ALA A 45 -1.45 8.09 2.89
N ASP A 46 -1.97 9.21 3.39
CA ASP A 46 -1.30 10.02 4.39
C ASP A 46 -1.15 9.29 5.72
N ILE A 47 -2.22 8.66 6.19
CA ILE A 47 -2.24 7.92 7.46
C ILE A 47 -1.22 6.77 7.42
N ILE A 48 -1.21 5.98 6.34
CA ILE A 48 -0.28 4.85 6.20
C ILE A 48 1.15 5.36 6.10
N ARG A 49 1.40 6.37 5.26
CA ARG A 49 2.71 6.99 5.11
C ARG A 49 3.25 7.52 6.44
N ASN A 50 2.45 8.31 7.16
CA ASN A 50 2.85 8.90 8.43
C ASN A 50 3.16 7.81 9.47
N ARG A 51 2.32 6.78 9.60
CA ARG A 51 2.56 5.66 10.53
C ARG A 51 3.85 4.89 10.21
N ILE A 52 4.17 4.67 8.93
CA ILE A 52 5.43 4.03 8.54
C ILE A 52 6.61 4.94 8.88
N ILE A 53 6.51 6.25 8.64
CA ILE A 53 7.55 7.24 8.95
C ILE A 53 7.78 7.32 10.47
N GLU A 54 6.73 7.44 11.26
CA GLU A 54 6.78 7.45 12.73
C GLU A 54 7.39 6.17 13.30
N ASN A 55 7.19 5.04 12.61
CA ASN A 55 7.81 3.76 12.95
C ASN A 55 9.25 3.60 12.40
N GLY A 56 9.93 4.71 12.09
CA GLY A 56 11.32 4.69 11.60
C GLY A 56 11.49 4.34 10.12
N GLY A 57 10.44 4.51 9.32
CA GLY A 57 10.43 4.28 7.87
C GLY A 57 10.17 2.84 7.45
N CYS A 58 9.88 1.94 8.39
CA CYS A 58 9.60 0.52 8.15
C CYS A 58 8.51 0.02 9.10
N ALA A 59 7.67 -0.91 8.64
CA ALA A 59 6.70 -1.57 9.50
C ALA A 59 6.50 -3.04 9.12
N THR A 60 6.12 -3.86 10.10
CA THR A 60 5.71 -5.25 9.90
C THR A 60 4.19 -5.31 9.75
N TYR A 61 3.71 -6.01 8.74
CA TYR A 61 2.29 -6.30 8.54
C TYR A 61 2.08 -7.76 8.19
N TYR A 62 0.84 -8.21 8.24
CA TYR A 62 0.45 -9.58 7.91
C TYR A 62 -0.55 -9.58 6.76
N THR A 63 -0.39 -10.51 5.83
CA THR A 63 -1.43 -10.79 4.82
C THR A 63 -2.56 -11.61 5.44
N TYR A 64 -3.69 -11.72 4.75
CA TYR A 64 -4.88 -12.42 5.27
C TYR A 64 -4.61 -13.88 5.69
N ASP A 65 -3.67 -14.54 5.06
CA ASP A 65 -3.23 -15.91 5.40
C ASP A 65 -2.24 -15.99 6.58
N GLY A 66 -1.94 -14.85 7.20
CA GLY A 66 -1.02 -14.76 8.34
C GLY A 66 0.45 -14.70 7.96
N THR A 67 0.81 -14.58 6.67
CA THR A 67 2.20 -14.43 6.25
C THR A 67 2.74 -13.05 6.64
N GLU A 68 3.87 -13.04 7.34
CA GLU A 68 4.55 -11.83 7.78
C GLU A 68 5.33 -11.19 6.63
N HIS A 69 5.19 -9.87 6.50
CA HIS A 69 5.88 -9.04 5.52
C HIS A 69 6.34 -7.72 6.11
N GLN A 70 7.26 -7.06 5.41
CA GLN A 70 7.75 -5.73 5.74
C GLN A 70 7.34 -4.73 4.66
N VAL A 71 6.97 -3.52 5.08
CA VAL A 71 6.75 -2.37 4.21
C VAL A 71 7.72 -1.25 4.57
N TYR A 72 8.24 -0.55 3.56
CA TYR A 72 9.27 0.48 3.70
C TYR A 72 8.83 1.76 2.97
N ALA A 73 8.91 2.91 3.63
CA ALA A 73 8.80 4.20 2.96
C ALA A 73 10.11 4.48 2.21
N ILE A 74 10.03 4.82 0.95
CA ILE A 74 11.16 5.08 0.06
C ILE A 74 10.95 6.38 -0.72
N LYS A 75 11.97 6.83 -1.46
CA LYS A 75 11.93 8.06 -2.26
C LYS A 75 11.38 9.25 -1.46
N ASN A 76 11.96 9.49 -0.30
CA ASN A 76 11.55 10.57 0.60
C ASN A 76 10.08 10.49 1.05
N GLY A 77 9.52 9.28 1.14
CA GLY A 77 8.14 9.05 1.58
C GLY A 77 7.08 9.28 0.49
N THR A 78 7.47 9.38 -0.78
CA THR A 78 6.50 9.46 -1.90
C THR A 78 6.05 8.10 -2.39
N GLU A 79 6.87 7.07 -2.20
CA GLU A 79 6.58 5.69 -2.59
C GLU A 79 6.87 4.73 -1.45
N PHE A 80 6.36 3.53 -1.58
CA PHE A 80 6.69 2.41 -0.70
C PHE A 80 7.13 1.18 -1.48
N ALA A 81 7.89 0.32 -0.80
CA ALA A 81 8.26 -1.02 -1.24
C ALA A 81 7.83 -2.03 -0.18
N THR A 82 7.64 -3.27 -0.57
CA THR A 82 7.38 -4.38 0.35
C THR A 82 8.11 -5.64 -0.10
N ASP A 83 8.54 -6.47 0.85
CA ASP A 83 9.17 -7.75 0.55
C ASP A 83 8.20 -8.80 -0.02
N ALA A 84 6.89 -8.53 0.01
CA ALA A 84 5.89 -9.30 -0.72
C ALA A 84 6.04 -9.20 -2.25
N LEU A 85 6.79 -8.21 -2.75
CA LEU A 85 7.03 -7.94 -4.16
C LEU A 85 8.50 -8.14 -4.57
N PRO A 86 8.81 -8.26 -5.87
CA PRO A 86 10.16 -8.12 -6.38
C PRO A 86 10.78 -6.77 -5.97
N VAL A 87 12.09 -6.77 -5.70
CA VAL A 87 12.82 -5.61 -5.14
C VAL A 87 12.71 -4.32 -5.97
N ASN A 88 12.51 -4.47 -7.28
CA ASN A 88 12.43 -3.34 -8.21
C ASN A 88 11.00 -2.80 -8.41
N ILE A 89 10.01 -3.35 -7.70
CA ILE A 89 8.62 -2.90 -7.81
C ILE A 89 8.29 -2.04 -6.61
N THR A 90 7.87 -0.81 -6.88
CA THR A 90 7.43 0.17 -5.88
C THR A 90 6.09 0.76 -6.29
N TYR A 91 5.34 1.29 -5.34
CA TYR A 91 4.07 1.97 -5.60
C TYR A 91 4.03 3.32 -4.89
N SER A 92 3.34 4.28 -5.51
CA SER A 92 2.94 5.50 -4.83
C SER A 92 1.97 5.17 -3.69
N PHE A 93 2.04 5.90 -2.58
CA PHE A 93 1.07 5.80 -1.50
C PHE A 93 -0.37 6.10 -1.95
N GLU A 94 -0.56 6.84 -3.06
CA GLU A 94 -1.88 7.13 -3.63
C GLU A 94 -2.70 5.88 -3.98
N ILE A 95 -2.07 4.72 -4.12
CA ILE A 95 -2.78 3.46 -4.33
C ILE A 95 -3.74 3.14 -3.16
N PHE A 96 -3.41 3.56 -1.93
CA PHE A 96 -4.26 3.37 -0.75
C PHE A 96 -5.51 4.27 -0.80
N ASN A 97 -5.40 5.47 -1.35
CA ASN A 97 -6.55 6.33 -1.60
C ASN A 97 -7.49 5.68 -2.63
N CYS A 98 -6.95 5.10 -3.69
CA CYS A 98 -7.74 4.39 -4.69
C CYS A 98 -8.46 3.15 -4.09
N VAL A 99 -7.81 2.40 -3.16
CA VAL A 99 -8.49 1.32 -2.41
C VAL A 99 -9.60 1.89 -1.53
N SER A 100 -9.35 3.00 -0.83
CA SER A 100 -10.35 3.68 0.00
C SER A 100 -11.55 4.13 -0.83
N ASP A 101 -11.33 4.71 -2.02
CA ASP A 101 -12.38 5.14 -2.92
C ASP A 101 -13.24 3.94 -3.41
N ALA A 102 -12.62 2.81 -3.72
CA ALA A 102 -13.34 1.58 -4.06
C ALA A 102 -14.26 1.11 -2.92
N ILE A 103 -13.78 1.15 -1.69
CA ILE A 103 -14.57 0.77 -0.50
C ILE A 103 -15.69 1.79 -0.26
N LYS A 104 -15.40 3.08 -0.37
CA LYS A 104 -16.36 4.18 -0.22
C LYS A 104 -17.48 4.10 -1.27
N ALA A 105 -17.14 3.83 -2.55
CA ALA A 105 -18.10 3.66 -3.63
C ALA A 105 -19.07 2.47 -3.39
N ASN A 106 -18.68 1.53 -2.54
CA ASN A 106 -19.48 0.37 -2.13
C ASN A 106 -20.12 0.54 -0.73
N GLY A 107 -20.23 1.76 -0.22
CA GLY A 107 -20.90 2.06 1.05
C GLY A 107 -20.11 1.66 2.31
N GLY A 108 -18.77 1.65 2.24
CA GLY A 108 -17.88 1.35 3.36
C GLY A 108 -17.47 -0.12 3.47
N LYS A 109 -17.97 -0.99 2.56
CA LYS A 109 -17.65 -2.42 2.48
C LYS A 109 -17.60 -2.88 1.04
N ALA A 110 -16.47 -3.48 0.60
CA ALA A 110 -16.27 -3.92 -0.77
C ALA A 110 -15.76 -5.36 -0.88
N ARG A 111 -16.17 -6.08 -1.93
CA ARG A 111 -15.57 -7.38 -2.27
C ARG A 111 -14.14 -7.17 -2.76
N LYS A 112 -13.24 -8.06 -2.37
CA LYS A 112 -11.81 -8.01 -2.77
C LYS A 112 -11.63 -8.12 -4.29
N GLY A 113 -12.32 -9.07 -4.90
CA GLY A 113 -12.24 -9.35 -6.34
C GLY A 113 -11.01 -10.15 -6.73
N MET A 114 -10.82 -10.27 -8.03
CA MET A 114 -9.67 -10.91 -8.67
C MET A 114 -9.47 -10.30 -10.05
N ALA A 115 -8.59 -9.32 -10.17
CA ALA A 115 -8.24 -8.73 -11.47
C ALA A 115 -7.13 -9.54 -12.18
N ARG A 116 -6.29 -10.26 -11.41
CA ARG A 116 -5.20 -11.06 -11.98
C ARG A 116 -5.74 -12.20 -12.84
N GLY A 117 -5.29 -12.25 -14.10
CA GLY A 117 -5.68 -13.27 -15.06
C GLY A 117 -7.00 -13.01 -15.78
N ASN A 118 -7.75 -11.98 -15.40
CA ASN A 118 -8.94 -11.51 -16.12
C ASN A 118 -8.64 -10.24 -16.90
N ARG A 119 -9.31 -10.03 -18.02
CA ARG A 119 -9.24 -8.79 -18.80
C ARG A 119 -10.40 -7.90 -18.40
N VAL A 120 -10.18 -6.59 -18.47
CA VAL A 120 -11.28 -5.62 -18.30
C VAL A 120 -12.37 -5.91 -19.33
N GLY A 121 -13.60 -6.12 -18.85
CA GLY A 121 -14.75 -6.48 -19.69
C GLY A 121 -14.99 -7.99 -19.85
N ASP A 122 -14.14 -8.87 -19.34
CA ASP A 122 -14.41 -10.29 -19.27
C ASP A 122 -15.57 -10.57 -18.29
N VAL A 123 -16.29 -11.66 -18.51
CA VAL A 123 -17.42 -12.09 -17.68
C VAL A 123 -17.05 -12.25 -16.18
N ASN A 124 -15.79 -12.60 -15.90
CA ASN A 124 -15.27 -12.77 -14.55
C ASN A 124 -14.56 -11.53 -13.99
N PHE A 125 -14.50 -10.44 -14.76
CA PHE A 125 -13.98 -9.18 -14.31
C PHE A 125 -15.12 -8.35 -13.71
N ASP A 126 -14.96 -7.97 -12.44
CA ASP A 126 -15.95 -7.14 -11.74
C ASP A 126 -15.31 -5.84 -11.27
N GLU A 127 -15.61 -4.75 -11.98
CA GLU A 127 -15.12 -3.39 -11.70
C GLU A 127 -15.56 -2.83 -10.34
N LYS A 128 -16.64 -3.39 -9.74
CA LYS A 128 -17.13 -2.99 -8.42
C LYS A 128 -16.33 -3.59 -7.27
N THR A 129 -15.44 -4.53 -7.56
CA THR A 129 -14.51 -5.07 -6.55
C THR A 129 -13.30 -4.15 -6.39
N VAL A 130 -12.59 -4.26 -5.27
CA VAL A 130 -11.37 -3.46 -5.05
C VAL A 130 -10.33 -3.73 -6.13
N SER A 131 -10.07 -5.02 -6.48
CA SER A 131 -9.11 -5.36 -7.54
C SER A 131 -9.53 -4.82 -8.90
N GLY A 132 -10.82 -4.89 -9.24
CA GLY A 132 -11.35 -4.35 -10.50
C GLY A 132 -11.27 -2.83 -10.55
N TYR A 133 -11.60 -2.15 -9.46
CA TYR A 133 -11.49 -0.70 -9.33
C TYR A 133 -10.05 -0.22 -9.49
N LEU A 134 -9.09 -0.88 -8.81
CA LEU A 134 -7.65 -0.58 -8.96
C LEU A 134 -7.18 -0.75 -10.40
N ALA A 135 -7.62 -1.81 -11.09
CA ALA A 135 -7.25 -2.06 -12.48
C ALA A 135 -7.61 -0.88 -13.38
N ILE A 136 -8.80 -0.32 -13.21
CA ILE A 136 -9.30 0.79 -14.03
C ILE A 136 -8.74 2.13 -13.56
N HIS A 137 -8.89 2.46 -12.27
CA HIS A 137 -8.68 3.81 -11.77
C HIS A 137 -7.22 4.12 -11.35
N PHE A 138 -6.47 3.11 -10.93
CA PHE A 138 -5.05 3.30 -10.58
C PHE A 138 -4.12 2.89 -11.71
N PHE A 139 -4.37 1.72 -12.33
CA PHE A 139 -3.52 1.20 -13.41
C PHE A 139 -3.96 1.66 -14.80
N GLY A 140 -5.06 2.40 -14.93
CA GLY A 140 -5.55 2.97 -16.20
C GLY A 140 -5.88 1.91 -17.26
N LYS A 141 -6.32 0.71 -16.86
CA LYS A 141 -6.60 -0.38 -17.79
C LYS A 141 -7.91 -0.19 -18.52
N HIS A 142 -7.89 -0.50 -19.80
CA HIS A 142 -9.03 -0.40 -20.71
C HIS A 142 -9.56 -1.79 -21.10
N TYR A 143 -10.72 -1.81 -21.76
CA TYR A 143 -11.37 -3.01 -22.26
C TYR A 143 -10.39 -3.92 -23.02
N GLY A 144 -10.37 -5.21 -22.68
CA GLY A 144 -9.47 -6.22 -23.25
C GLY A 144 -8.06 -6.27 -22.66
N GLU A 145 -7.66 -5.32 -21.79
CA GLU A 145 -6.36 -5.33 -21.14
C GLU A 145 -6.36 -6.13 -19.83
N THR A 146 -5.23 -6.75 -19.52
CA THR A 146 -4.98 -7.42 -18.23
C THR A 146 -4.38 -6.44 -17.22
N SER A 147 -4.61 -6.70 -15.92
CA SER A 147 -4.02 -5.93 -14.82
C SER A 147 -3.17 -6.81 -13.91
N VAL A 148 -2.28 -6.18 -13.17
CA VAL A 148 -1.69 -6.73 -11.95
C VAL A 148 -2.70 -6.60 -10.81
N ASP A 149 -2.59 -7.47 -9.80
CA ASP A 149 -3.44 -7.42 -8.63
C ASP A 149 -2.58 -7.37 -7.36
N PRO A 150 -2.28 -6.17 -6.84
CA PRO A 150 -1.50 -5.97 -5.63
C PRO A 150 -2.36 -6.05 -4.36
N SER A 151 -3.64 -6.27 -4.46
CA SER A 151 -4.61 -6.09 -3.37
C SER A 151 -4.27 -6.92 -2.12
N PHE A 152 -3.66 -8.11 -2.28
CA PHE A 152 -3.36 -9.01 -1.16
C PHE A 152 -2.43 -8.37 -0.10
N PHE A 153 -1.40 -7.63 -0.51
CA PHE A 153 -0.52 -6.94 0.44
C PHE A 153 -1.06 -5.55 0.83
N LEU A 154 -1.79 -4.87 -0.07
CA LEU A 154 -2.40 -3.58 0.26
C LEU A 154 -3.38 -3.72 1.41
N PHE A 155 -4.21 -4.77 1.41
CA PHE A 155 -5.14 -5.03 2.50
C PHE A 155 -4.43 -5.29 3.83
N GLY A 156 -3.33 -6.04 3.83
CA GLY A 156 -2.53 -6.28 5.03
C GLY A 156 -1.92 -4.99 5.60
N ILE A 157 -1.43 -4.10 4.74
CA ILE A 157 -0.89 -2.79 5.16
C ILE A 157 -2.00 -1.89 5.71
N MET A 158 -3.17 -1.84 5.06
CA MET A 158 -4.32 -1.03 5.52
C MET A 158 -4.90 -1.57 6.84
N GLU A 159 -4.93 -2.88 7.04
CA GLU A 159 -5.32 -3.52 8.30
C GLU A 159 -4.32 -3.23 9.42
N TRP A 160 -3.00 -3.32 9.15
CA TRP A 160 -1.97 -2.88 10.09
C TRP A 160 -2.15 -1.41 10.47
N ALA A 161 -2.48 -0.57 9.51
CA ALA A 161 -2.78 0.84 9.73
C ALA A 161 -4.17 1.09 10.36
N LYS A 162 -4.94 0.05 10.70
CA LYS A 162 -6.26 0.16 11.30
C LYS A 162 -7.26 1.00 10.50
N ILE A 163 -7.13 0.99 9.18
CA ILE A 163 -8.06 1.67 8.27
C ILE A 163 -9.21 0.75 7.88
N ILE A 164 -8.91 -0.55 7.74
CA ILE A 164 -9.88 -1.58 7.35
C ILE A 164 -9.79 -2.81 8.24
N ASP A 165 -10.91 -3.52 8.31
CA ASP A 165 -10.98 -4.94 8.63
C ASP A 165 -10.79 -5.78 7.36
N ASN A 166 -9.82 -6.69 7.38
CA ASN A 166 -9.44 -7.52 6.25
C ASN A 166 -10.07 -8.92 6.37
N ASN A 167 -11.32 -9.05 5.96
CA ASN A 167 -12.11 -10.27 6.09
C ASN A 167 -11.97 -11.22 4.89
N ARG A 168 -12.49 -12.46 5.03
CA ARG A 168 -12.54 -13.41 3.92
C ARG A 168 -13.45 -12.91 2.79
N GLY A 169 -12.86 -12.61 1.63
CA GLY A 169 -13.59 -12.22 0.41
C GLY A 169 -14.02 -10.74 0.36
N TYR A 170 -13.92 -9.99 1.44
CA TYR A 170 -14.26 -8.57 1.48
C TYR A 170 -13.35 -7.79 2.44
N VAL A 171 -13.36 -6.48 2.29
CA VAL A 171 -12.77 -5.51 3.20
C VAL A 171 -13.82 -4.51 3.63
N GLU A 172 -13.69 -3.96 4.83
CA GLU A 172 -14.64 -3.01 5.41
C GLU A 172 -13.85 -1.94 6.18
N PHE A 173 -14.29 -0.70 6.14
CA PHE A 173 -13.65 0.34 6.95
C PHE A 173 -13.84 0.11 8.44
N GLU A 174 -12.80 0.35 9.22
CA GLU A 174 -12.88 0.52 10.67
C GLU A 174 -13.78 1.73 11.01
N ASP A 175 -14.50 1.66 12.12
CA ASP A 175 -15.51 2.67 12.47
C ASP A 175 -14.91 4.06 12.64
N TRP A 176 -13.74 4.16 13.27
CA TRP A 176 -13.05 5.45 13.41
C TRP A 176 -12.70 6.10 12.07
N TYR A 177 -12.36 5.30 11.06
CA TYR A 177 -12.01 5.82 9.74
C TYR A 177 -13.26 6.23 8.96
N LYS A 178 -14.39 5.56 9.16
CA LYS A 178 -15.70 6.01 8.66
C LYS A 178 -16.05 7.40 9.20
N GLU A 179 -15.92 7.58 10.53
CA GLU A 179 -16.16 8.88 11.17
C GLU A 179 -15.22 9.98 10.64
N GLU A 180 -13.96 9.64 10.35
CA GLU A 180 -13.01 10.60 9.81
C GLU A 180 -13.35 11.02 8.37
N LEU A 181 -13.81 10.08 7.54
CA LEU A 181 -14.29 10.38 6.18
C LEU A 181 -15.55 11.27 6.19
N GLU A 182 -16.45 11.08 7.13
CA GLU A 182 -17.65 11.92 7.27
C GLU A 182 -17.30 13.37 7.62
N LYS A 183 -16.30 13.60 8.49
CA LYS A 183 -15.82 14.94 8.85
C LYS A 183 -15.22 15.70 7.66
N GLN A 184 -14.67 15.01 6.68
CA GLN A 184 -14.10 15.62 5.48
C GLN A 184 -15.15 16.07 4.45
N CYS A 185 -16.40 15.63 4.61
CA CYS A 185 -17.50 15.97 3.71
C CYS A 185 -18.29 17.21 4.15
N ILE A 186 -17.90 17.88 5.24
CA ILE A 186 -18.51 19.11 5.78
C ILE A 186 -17.65 20.31 5.41
#